data_de913f3e6c29215683069166975597c3
#
_entry.id   de913f3e6c29215683069166975597c3
#
_cell.length_a   1.000
_cell.length_b   1.000
_cell.length_c   1.000
_cell.angle_alpha   90.00
_cell.angle_beta   90.00
_cell.angle_gamma   90.00
#
_symmetry.space_group_name_H-M   'P 1'
#
loop_
_entity.id
_entity.type
_entity.pdbx_description
1 polymer ?
#
loop_
_entity_poly.entity_id
_entity_poly.type
_entity_poly.pdbx_seq_one_letter_code
_entity_poly.pdbx_strand_id
1 'polypeptide(L)'
;MSQDQGQIEEEEDDSPDKGWLVTFSDLLSLLLCFFVVLLSVADFDPIKYKQIQSNMINAFGVQRDIPLEDIPKGTSVVATHFQPGIPEETPIETIQQITREQEEDSLRLGEPDAEQTRERDMREAVETLDEMMQLTRDTEIDADMLRKLLRAEIEAGQIDVESEDRTILIRIRERGSFKSGSAYLNSDFVAVVDKIGVALGQIKGRIAVEGHTDSIPINSFAYPSNWDLAVSRAASVTRRLVKAETGIDPKRVTASGFAETRPQAINTTPEGRARNRRVEIIVKQPIDRFEN
;
A
#
# COMPACT_ATOMS: atom_id res chain seq x y z
N MET A 1 58.12 18.31 76.33
CA MET A 1 56.78 17.78 75.86
C MET A 1 56.31 18.63 74.71
N SER A 2 56.72 18.27 73.57
CA SER A 2 56.28 18.96 72.29
C SER A 2 55.50 17.96 71.49
N GLN A 3 54.25 18.29 71.16
CA GLN A 3 53.39 17.51 70.29
C GLN A 3 53.70 17.90 68.85
N ASP A 4 54.12 16.91 68.10
CA ASP A 4 54.31 16.98 66.66
C ASP A 4 52.98 16.68 66.03
N GLN A 5 52.37 17.68 65.31
CA GLN A 5 51.20 17.49 64.50
C GLN A 5 51.64 17.27 63.07
N GLY A 6 51.63 16.03 62.64
CA GLY A 6 51.84 15.67 61.24
C GLY A 6 50.69 16.17 60.39
N GLN A 7 50.95 17.12 59.50
CA GLN A 7 50.08 17.48 58.37
C GLN A 7 50.14 16.36 57.33
N ILE A 8 49.03 15.78 57.07
CA ILE A 8 48.87 14.90 55.91
C ILE A 8 48.64 15.85 54.72
N GLU A 9 49.65 16.06 53.90
CA GLU A 9 49.52 16.66 52.57
C GLU A 9 48.82 15.64 51.69
N GLU A 10 47.57 15.95 51.28
CA GLU A 10 46.94 15.27 50.17
C GLU A 10 47.66 15.67 48.88
N GLU A 11 48.52 14.79 48.39
CA GLU A 11 49.07 14.91 47.03
C GLU A 11 47.93 14.88 46.05
N GLU A 12 47.53 16.03 45.49
CA GLU A 12 46.79 16.10 44.25
C GLU A 12 47.65 15.46 43.14
N ASP A 13 47.31 14.23 42.78
CA ASP A 13 47.89 13.51 41.64
C ASP A 13 47.44 14.17 40.34
N ASP A 14 48.06 15.32 40.03
CA ASP A 14 47.87 16.05 38.79
C ASP A 14 48.72 15.44 37.66
N SER A 15 48.42 14.17 37.37
CA SER A 15 49.00 13.51 36.21
C SER A 15 48.29 13.99 34.95
N PRO A 16 49.02 14.59 33.98
CA PRO A 16 48.45 15.12 32.72
C PRO A 16 47.76 14.05 31.86
N ASP A 17 47.91 12.80 32.19
CA ASP A 17 47.36 11.66 31.45
C ASP A 17 45.89 11.34 31.79
N LYS A 18 45.25 11.97 32.79
CA LYS A 18 43.86 11.70 33.14
C LYS A 18 42.86 12.70 32.59
N GLY A 19 43.30 13.85 32.10
CA GLY A 19 42.43 14.90 31.55
C GLY A 19 41.62 14.46 30.33
N TRP A 20 42.21 13.65 29.46
CA TRP A 20 41.51 13.12 28.30
C TRP A 20 40.41 12.10 28.66
N LEU A 21 40.59 11.37 29.80
CA LEU A 21 39.59 10.38 30.26
C LEU A 21 38.29 11.08 30.70
N VAL A 22 38.38 12.26 31.31
CA VAL A 22 37.22 13.06 31.74
C VAL A 22 36.45 13.55 30.51
N THR A 23 37.15 14.10 29.52
CA THR A 23 36.52 14.54 28.27
C THR A 23 35.95 13.39 27.46
N PHE A 24 36.61 12.24 27.47
CA PHE A 24 36.10 11.02 26.82
C PHE A 24 34.85 10.47 27.53
N SER A 25 34.83 10.46 28.88
CA SER A 25 33.66 10.04 29.66
C SER A 25 32.47 10.98 29.47
N ASP A 26 32.70 12.29 29.34
CA ASP A 26 31.66 13.27 29.04
C ASP A 26 31.04 13.02 27.65
N LEU A 27 31.89 12.76 26.65
CA LEU A 27 31.42 12.45 25.28
C LEU A 27 30.63 11.14 25.26
N LEU A 28 31.03 10.08 25.97
CA LEU A 28 30.29 8.84 26.12
C LEU A 28 28.94 9.06 26.83
N SER A 29 28.93 9.90 27.88
CA SER A 29 27.68 10.24 28.58
C SER A 29 26.70 10.98 27.72
N LEU A 30 27.14 11.94 26.90
CA LEU A 30 26.31 12.64 25.93
C LEU A 30 25.78 11.70 24.84
N LEU A 31 26.64 10.78 24.35
CA LEU A 31 26.24 9.76 23.38
C LEU A 31 25.18 8.83 23.97
N LEU A 32 25.35 8.39 25.22
CA LEU A 32 24.39 7.55 25.94
C LEU A 32 23.05 8.26 26.10
N CYS A 33 23.06 9.53 26.54
CA CYS A 33 21.84 10.34 26.63
C CYS A 33 21.14 10.45 25.29
N PHE A 34 21.89 10.66 24.20
CA PHE A 34 21.34 10.73 22.85
C PHE A 34 20.67 9.40 22.44
N PHE A 35 21.31 8.25 22.71
CA PHE A 35 20.71 6.95 22.43
C PHE A 35 19.47 6.66 23.28
N VAL A 36 19.46 7.08 24.55
CA VAL A 36 18.27 6.93 25.41
C VAL A 36 17.11 7.77 24.90
N VAL A 37 17.38 9.00 24.42
CA VAL A 37 16.35 9.84 23.78
C VAL A 37 15.86 9.21 22.49
N LEU A 38 16.74 8.68 21.62
CA LEU A 38 16.33 7.98 20.42
C LEU A 38 15.51 6.72 20.75
N LEU A 39 15.89 5.96 21.77
CA LEU A 39 15.14 4.77 22.20
C LEU A 39 13.76 5.16 22.74
N SER A 40 13.66 6.27 23.47
CA SER A 40 12.39 6.79 23.99
C SER A 40 11.42 7.23 22.87
N VAL A 41 11.96 7.63 21.71
CA VAL A 41 11.15 7.99 20.52
C VAL A 41 10.94 6.78 19.59
N ALA A 42 11.73 5.71 19.76
CA ALA A 42 11.67 4.50 18.92
C ALA A 42 10.47 3.59 19.24
N ASP A 43 9.81 3.76 20.36
CA ASP A 43 8.48 3.17 20.61
C ASP A 43 7.43 3.92 19.76
N PHE A 44 7.49 3.68 18.45
CA PHE A 44 6.46 4.11 17.52
C PHE A 44 5.19 3.33 17.81
N ASP A 45 4.27 3.98 18.51
CA ASP A 45 2.89 3.53 18.61
C ASP A 45 2.27 3.65 17.20
N PRO A 46 2.04 2.54 16.48
CA PRO A 46 1.52 2.58 15.10
C PRO A 46 0.14 3.24 15.03
N ILE A 47 -0.59 3.29 16.15
CA ILE A 47 -1.89 3.94 16.27
C ILE A 47 -1.74 5.46 16.21
N LYS A 48 -0.77 6.03 16.90
CA LYS A 48 -0.50 7.48 16.86
C LYS A 48 0.00 7.92 15.50
N TYR A 49 0.82 7.11 14.83
CA TYR A 49 1.29 7.42 13.48
C TYR A 49 0.13 7.44 12.46
N LYS A 50 -0.80 6.47 12.52
CA LYS A 50 -2.00 6.46 11.68
C LYS A 50 -2.92 7.65 11.97
N GLN A 51 -3.05 8.06 13.22
CA GLN A 51 -3.81 9.26 13.60
C GLN A 51 -3.20 10.55 13.05
N ILE A 52 -1.88 10.70 13.12
CA ILE A 52 -1.16 11.83 12.52
C ILE A 52 -1.33 11.83 11.00
N GLN A 53 -1.20 10.67 10.36
CA GLN A 53 -1.40 10.51 8.91
C GLN A 53 -2.84 10.86 8.49
N SER A 54 -3.84 10.38 9.22
CA SER A 54 -5.25 10.70 8.98
C SER A 54 -5.53 12.19 9.15
N ASN A 55 -5.00 12.81 10.20
CA ASN A 55 -5.16 14.24 10.44
C ASN A 55 -4.42 15.11 9.39
N MET A 56 -3.25 14.67 8.91
CA MET A 56 -2.55 15.32 7.81
C MET A 56 -3.32 15.20 6.49
N ILE A 57 -3.87 14.04 6.17
CA ILE A 57 -4.71 13.83 4.98
C ILE A 57 -5.95 14.74 5.03
N ASN A 58 -6.57 14.88 6.20
CA ASN A 58 -7.71 15.76 6.38
C ASN A 58 -7.34 17.25 6.35
N ALA A 59 -6.16 17.64 6.89
CA ALA A 59 -5.70 19.02 6.94
C ALA A 59 -5.14 19.54 5.59
N PHE A 60 -4.52 18.67 4.80
CA PHE A 60 -3.90 19.02 3.52
C PHE A 60 -4.74 18.64 2.30
N GLY A 61 -5.97 18.11 2.50
CA GLY A 61 -6.94 17.85 1.45
C GLY A 61 -6.33 17.05 0.29
N VAL A 62 -6.10 15.76 0.47
CA VAL A 62 -5.87 14.90 -0.69
C VAL A 62 -7.15 14.94 -1.52
N GLN A 63 -7.04 15.54 -2.70
CA GLN A 63 -8.12 15.60 -3.67
C GLN A 63 -8.60 14.16 -3.91
N ARG A 64 -9.74 13.80 -3.32
CA ARG A 64 -10.40 12.54 -3.62
C ARG A 64 -10.77 12.61 -5.09
N ASP A 65 -10.40 11.60 -5.85
CA ASP A 65 -10.87 11.42 -7.22
C ASP A 65 -12.39 11.60 -7.22
N ILE A 66 -12.83 12.73 -7.73
CA ILE A 66 -14.23 12.94 -8.04
C ILE A 66 -14.49 12.01 -9.21
N PRO A 67 -15.39 11.02 -9.11
CA PRO A 67 -15.78 10.25 -10.27
C PRO A 67 -16.30 11.25 -11.31
N LEU A 68 -15.63 11.31 -12.46
CA LEU A 68 -16.07 12.07 -13.62
C LEU A 68 -17.33 11.39 -14.15
N GLU A 69 -18.48 11.77 -13.59
CA GLU A 69 -19.76 11.54 -14.21
C GLU A 69 -19.84 12.47 -15.41
N ASP A 70 -19.92 11.85 -16.59
CA ASP A 70 -20.25 12.39 -17.91
C ASP A 70 -19.72 13.81 -18.25
N ILE A 71 -18.69 13.82 -19.09
CA ILE A 71 -18.34 15.00 -19.89
C ILE A 71 -19.45 15.19 -20.95
N PRO A 72 -20.31 16.20 -20.87
CA PRO A 72 -21.23 16.49 -21.92
C PRO A 72 -20.47 16.92 -23.18
N LYS A 73 -20.64 16.19 -24.26
CA LYS A 73 -20.09 16.50 -25.58
C LYS A 73 -20.52 17.89 -26.01
N GLY A 74 -19.54 18.78 -26.09
CA GLY A 74 -19.46 19.94 -26.95
C GLY A 74 -20.73 20.82 -27.07
N THR A 75 -20.84 21.82 -26.18
CA THR A 75 -21.43 23.12 -26.50
C THR A 75 -20.56 24.22 -25.90
N SER A 76 -20.05 25.07 -26.80
CA SER A 76 -19.38 26.30 -26.44
C SER A 76 -20.39 27.22 -25.75
N VAL A 77 -20.30 27.35 -24.42
CA VAL A 77 -21.08 28.31 -23.65
C VAL A 77 -20.35 29.63 -23.64
N VAL A 78 -20.68 30.47 -24.62
CA VAL A 78 -20.43 31.92 -24.50
C VAL A 78 -21.47 32.45 -23.51
N ALA A 79 -21.01 32.82 -22.33
CA ALA A 79 -21.87 33.42 -21.30
C ALA A 79 -22.37 34.80 -21.75
N THR A 80 -23.64 34.87 -22.06
CA THR A 80 -24.33 36.13 -22.35
C THR A 80 -25.59 36.28 -21.51
N HIS A 81 -25.51 36.26 -20.18
CA HIS A 81 -26.51 36.88 -19.30
C HIS A 81 -25.98 36.95 -17.89
N PHE A 82 -25.53 38.18 -17.49
CA PHE A 82 -25.39 38.54 -16.08
C PHE A 82 -26.81 38.89 -15.57
N GLN A 83 -27.39 38.04 -14.75
CA GLN A 83 -28.43 38.44 -13.82
C GLN A 83 -27.77 38.74 -12.45
N PRO A 84 -28.14 39.84 -11.76
CA PRO A 84 -27.67 40.06 -10.40
C PRO A 84 -28.29 38.99 -9.51
N GLY A 85 -27.44 38.04 -9.07
CA GLY A 85 -27.84 36.96 -8.20
C GLY A 85 -28.14 37.44 -6.80
N ILE A 86 -29.14 36.83 -6.21
CA ILE A 86 -29.37 36.82 -4.76
C ILE A 86 -28.07 36.29 -4.12
N PRO A 87 -27.55 36.91 -3.03
CA PRO A 87 -26.35 36.41 -2.38
C PRO A 87 -26.62 35.00 -1.86
N GLU A 88 -26.06 34.00 -2.50
CA GLU A 88 -25.94 32.66 -1.91
C GLU A 88 -24.88 32.72 -0.79
N GLU A 89 -25.22 32.14 0.36
CA GLU A 89 -24.32 32.02 1.50
C GLU A 89 -23.01 31.36 1.03
N THR A 90 -21.91 32.06 1.21
CA THR A 90 -20.61 31.55 0.75
C THR A 90 -20.17 30.35 1.60
N PRO A 91 -19.51 29.33 1.02
CA PRO A 91 -19.03 28.17 1.78
C PRO A 91 -18.15 28.47 2.99
N ILE A 92 -17.60 29.71 3.05
CA ILE A 92 -16.74 30.18 4.13
C ILE A 92 -17.52 30.36 5.45
N GLU A 93 -18.78 30.81 5.40
CA GLU A 93 -19.60 30.93 6.62
C GLU A 93 -19.98 29.57 7.20
N THR A 94 -20.25 28.58 6.34
CA THR A 94 -20.54 27.20 6.77
C THR A 94 -19.33 26.55 7.44
N ILE A 95 -18.11 26.82 6.92
CA ILE A 95 -16.85 26.31 7.52
C ILE A 95 -16.60 26.95 8.89
N GLN A 96 -16.87 28.26 9.06
CA GLN A 96 -16.71 28.94 10.35
C GLN A 96 -17.73 28.44 11.39
N GLN A 97 -18.92 28.07 10.96
CA GLN A 97 -19.97 27.56 11.84
C GLN A 97 -19.64 26.14 12.34
N ILE A 98 -19.15 25.27 11.45
CA ILE A 98 -18.69 23.92 11.81
C ILE A 98 -17.49 23.98 12.77
N THR A 99 -16.54 24.91 12.54
CA THR A 99 -15.38 25.10 13.41
C THR A 99 -15.78 25.63 14.80
N ARG A 100 -16.80 26.51 14.88
CA ARG A 100 -17.30 27.01 16.16
C ARG A 100 -18.04 25.94 16.97
N GLU A 101 -18.86 25.12 16.33
CA GLU A 101 -19.55 24.01 17.00
C GLU A 101 -18.55 22.97 17.52
N GLN A 102 -17.46 22.70 16.76
CA GLN A 102 -16.41 21.79 17.19
C GLN A 102 -15.52 22.36 18.31
N GLU A 103 -15.27 23.69 18.33
CA GLU A 103 -14.54 24.33 19.44
C GLU A 103 -15.39 24.42 20.72
N GLU A 104 -16.70 24.64 20.63
CA GLU A 104 -17.56 24.63 21.80
C GLU A 104 -17.70 23.23 22.43
N ASP A 105 -17.69 22.17 21.61
CA ASP A 105 -17.70 20.78 22.10
C ASP A 105 -16.35 20.37 22.72
N SER A 106 -15.23 20.93 22.25
CA SER A 106 -13.91 20.63 22.81
C SER A 106 -13.60 21.35 24.12
N LEU A 107 -14.35 22.40 24.48
CA LEU A 107 -14.18 23.17 25.72
C LEU A 107 -15.03 22.69 26.89
N ARG A 108 -15.91 21.72 26.71
CA ARG A 108 -16.63 21.04 27.78
C ARG A 108 -15.76 19.97 28.46
N LEU A 109 -14.61 20.40 28.97
CA LEU A 109 -13.76 19.60 29.85
C LEU A 109 -14.41 19.52 31.24
N GLY A 110 -15.20 18.50 31.46
CA GLY A 110 -15.73 18.23 32.81
C GLY A 110 -17.07 17.49 32.90
N GLU A 111 -17.70 17.07 31.81
CA GLU A 111 -18.94 16.29 31.91
C GLU A 111 -18.63 14.78 31.98
N PRO A 112 -19.35 14.00 32.85
CA PRO A 112 -19.18 12.55 33.00
C PRO A 112 -19.43 11.77 31.68
N ASP A 113 -20.06 12.38 30.68
CA ASP A 113 -20.32 11.79 29.38
C ASP A 113 -19.08 11.71 28.47
N ALA A 114 -18.05 12.55 28.69
CA ALA A 114 -16.84 12.55 27.86
C ALA A 114 -15.99 11.28 28.05
N GLU A 115 -15.99 10.73 29.24
CA GLU A 115 -15.27 9.48 29.55
C GLU A 115 -15.97 8.27 28.94
N GLN A 116 -17.28 8.22 28.99
CA GLN A 116 -18.09 7.18 28.36
C GLN A 116 -18.03 7.24 26.82
N THR A 117 -17.97 8.42 26.25
CA THR A 117 -17.79 8.62 24.80
C THR A 117 -16.42 8.11 24.36
N ARG A 118 -15.35 8.46 25.09
CA ARG A 118 -13.99 7.96 24.81
C ARG A 118 -13.88 6.44 24.93
N GLU A 119 -14.53 5.84 25.92
CA GLU A 119 -14.57 4.38 26.06
C GLU A 119 -15.33 3.69 24.93
N ARG A 120 -16.41 4.28 24.43
CA ARG A 120 -17.14 3.78 23.25
C ARG A 120 -16.30 3.88 21.99
N ASP A 121 -15.70 5.04 21.72
CA ASP A 121 -14.83 5.26 20.58
C ASP A 121 -13.62 4.30 20.58
N MET A 122 -13.06 4.06 21.77
CA MET A 122 -11.95 3.12 21.93
C MET A 122 -12.40 1.67 21.68
N ARG A 123 -13.57 1.26 22.14
CA ARG A 123 -14.13 -0.09 21.90
C ARG A 123 -14.43 -0.28 20.41
N GLU A 124 -15.05 0.70 19.78
CA GLU A 124 -15.33 0.67 18.33
C GLU A 124 -14.04 0.60 17.52
N ALA A 125 -13.00 1.37 17.89
CA ALA A 125 -11.70 1.32 17.26
C ALA A 125 -11.00 -0.05 17.43
N VAL A 126 -11.13 -0.69 18.60
CA VAL A 126 -10.59 -2.03 18.84
C VAL A 126 -11.35 -3.08 18.02
N GLU A 127 -12.67 -3.00 17.96
CA GLU A 127 -13.52 -3.91 17.18
C GLU A 127 -13.22 -3.82 15.69
N THR A 128 -13.09 -2.60 15.16
CA THR A 128 -12.70 -2.40 13.75
C THR A 128 -11.29 -2.92 13.45
N LEU A 129 -10.34 -2.77 14.39
CA LEU A 129 -9.00 -3.30 14.23
C LEU A 129 -8.98 -4.83 14.23
N ASP A 130 -9.72 -5.46 15.12
CA ASP A 130 -9.86 -6.92 15.18
C ASP A 130 -10.50 -7.47 13.90
N GLU A 131 -11.51 -6.79 13.38
CA GLU A 131 -12.15 -7.14 12.12
C GLU A 131 -11.18 -7.04 10.94
N MET A 132 -10.42 -5.96 10.85
CA MET A 132 -9.37 -5.80 9.81
C MET A 132 -8.30 -6.88 9.92
N MET A 133 -7.87 -7.23 11.13
CA MET A 133 -6.89 -8.31 11.32
C MET A 133 -7.45 -9.68 10.90
N GLN A 134 -8.73 -9.96 11.16
CA GLN A 134 -9.37 -11.19 10.70
C GLN A 134 -9.46 -11.24 9.18
N LEU A 135 -9.88 -10.15 8.55
CA LEU A 135 -9.95 -10.04 7.09
C LEU A 135 -8.56 -10.26 6.43
N THR A 136 -7.51 -9.72 7.02
CA THR A 136 -6.13 -9.92 6.52
C THR A 136 -5.69 -11.38 6.68
N ARG A 137 -6.03 -12.04 7.79
CA ARG A 137 -5.77 -13.48 7.96
C ARG A 137 -6.51 -14.33 6.93
N ASP A 138 -7.76 -14.01 6.63
CA ASP A 138 -8.53 -14.70 5.60
C ASP A 138 -7.85 -14.57 4.23
N THR A 139 -7.28 -13.40 3.91
CA THR A 139 -6.50 -13.19 2.68
C THR A 139 -5.27 -14.06 2.63
N GLU A 140 -4.54 -14.19 3.74
CA GLU A 140 -3.35 -15.03 3.82
C GLU A 140 -3.70 -16.53 3.66
N ILE A 141 -4.82 -16.97 4.23
CA ILE A 141 -5.33 -18.35 4.05
C ILE A 141 -5.62 -18.62 2.57
N ASP A 142 -6.28 -17.68 1.88
CA ASP A 142 -6.56 -17.80 0.45
C ASP A 142 -5.26 -17.82 -0.38
N ALA A 143 -4.29 -16.98 -0.04
CA ALA A 143 -2.98 -16.95 -0.68
C ALA A 143 -2.21 -18.26 -0.46
N ASP A 144 -2.25 -18.84 0.75
CA ASP A 144 -1.63 -20.12 1.06
C ASP A 144 -2.29 -21.29 0.31
N MET A 145 -3.61 -21.24 0.15
CA MET A 145 -4.32 -22.21 -0.70
C MET A 145 -3.81 -22.13 -2.15
N LEU A 146 -3.68 -20.93 -2.70
CA LEU A 146 -3.12 -20.73 -4.04
C LEU A 146 -1.67 -21.20 -4.14
N ARG A 147 -0.82 -20.90 -3.16
CA ARG A 147 0.59 -21.37 -3.11
C ARG A 147 0.66 -22.90 -3.10
N LYS A 148 -0.20 -23.57 -2.35
CA LYS A 148 -0.27 -25.03 -2.31
C LYS A 148 -0.72 -25.63 -3.65
N LEU A 149 -1.74 -25.01 -4.27
CA LEU A 149 -2.28 -25.44 -5.56
C LEU A 149 -1.26 -25.28 -6.69
N LEU A 150 -0.48 -24.21 -6.67
CA LEU A 150 0.47 -23.81 -7.71
C LEU A 150 1.93 -24.15 -7.35
N ARG A 151 2.13 -25.06 -6.39
CA ARG A 151 3.46 -25.37 -5.87
C ARG A 151 4.46 -25.80 -6.95
N ALA A 152 4.04 -26.65 -7.89
CA ALA A 152 4.89 -27.13 -8.96
C ALA A 152 5.34 -25.99 -9.90
N GLU A 153 4.43 -25.07 -10.21
CA GLU A 153 4.67 -23.94 -11.09
C GLU A 153 5.52 -22.86 -10.39
N ILE A 154 5.39 -22.74 -9.06
CA ILE A 154 6.24 -21.86 -8.24
C ILE A 154 7.67 -22.43 -8.17
N GLU A 155 7.83 -23.72 -7.88
CA GLU A 155 9.12 -24.40 -7.85
C GLU A 155 9.82 -24.37 -9.23
N ALA A 156 9.06 -24.42 -10.33
CA ALA A 156 9.56 -24.23 -11.69
C ALA A 156 9.90 -22.76 -12.03
N GLY A 157 9.60 -21.82 -11.13
CA GLY A 157 9.87 -20.39 -11.32
C GLY A 157 9.00 -19.72 -12.40
N GLN A 158 7.84 -20.30 -12.72
CA GLN A 158 6.89 -19.78 -13.71
C GLN A 158 5.89 -18.82 -13.08
N ILE A 159 5.56 -19.02 -11.81
CA ILE A 159 4.58 -18.24 -11.05
C ILE A 159 5.18 -17.84 -9.70
N ASP A 160 4.84 -16.62 -9.26
CA ASP A 160 5.03 -16.15 -7.89
C ASP A 160 3.67 -15.78 -7.31
N VAL A 161 3.44 -16.08 -6.01
CA VAL A 161 2.21 -15.70 -5.29
C VAL A 161 2.61 -14.94 -4.04
N GLU A 162 2.22 -13.68 -3.99
CA GLU A 162 2.44 -12.75 -2.88
C GLU A 162 1.10 -12.31 -2.31
N SER A 163 1.05 -11.99 -1.03
CA SER A 163 -0.11 -11.37 -0.38
C SER A 163 0.35 -10.17 0.43
N GLU A 164 -0.41 -9.10 0.35
CA GLU A 164 -0.20 -7.88 1.11
C GLU A 164 -1.55 -7.29 1.48
N ASP A 165 -1.78 -7.08 2.77
CA ASP A 165 -3.06 -6.61 3.34
C ASP A 165 -4.26 -7.43 2.83
N ARG A 166 -5.09 -6.82 1.97
CA ARG A 166 -6.29 -7.41 1.35
C ARG A 166 -6.10 -7.72 -0.13
N THR A 167 -4.85 -7.81 -0.59
CA THR A 167 -4.51 -8.03 -1.99
C THR A 167 -3.71 -9.30 -2.15
N ILE A 168 -4.10 -10.16 -3.09
CA ILE A 168 -3.31 -11.31 -3.53
C ILE A 168 -2.80 -11.01 -4.92
N LEU A 169 -1.50 -11.11 -5.11
CA LEU A 169 -0.81 -10.91 -6.38
C LEU A 169 -0.26 -12.25 -6.89
N ILE A 170 -0.77 -12.70 -8.04
CA ILE A 170 -0.25 -13.86 -8.77
C ILE A 170 0.50 -13.33 -9.99
N ARG A 171 1.80 -13.53 -10.00
CA ARG A 171 2.68 -13.06 -11.09
C ARG A 171 3.06 -14.22 -11.98
N ILE A 172 2.68 -14.16 -13.24
CA ILE A 172 2.96 -15.13 -14.29
C ILE A 172 4.10 -14.62 -15.14
N ARG A 173 5.24 -15.32 -15.14
CA ARG A 173 6.40 -14.97 -15.98
C ARG A 173 6.17 -15.41 -17.42
N GLU A 174 6.65 -14.61 -18.40
CA GLU A 174 6.52 -14.94 -19.83
C GLU A 174 7.16 -16.31 -20.15
N ARG A 175 8.32 -16.58 -19.54
CA ARG A 175 9.07 -17.82 -19.80
C ARG A 175 8.28 -19.04 -19.37
N GLY A 176 7.91 -19.87 -20.35
CA GLY A 176 7.11 -21.07 -20.14
C GLY A 176 5.60 -20.85 -20.26
N SER A 177 5.11 -19.62 -20.10
CA SER A 177 3.68 -19.31 -20.12
C SER A 177 3.17 -18.86 -21.49
N PHE A 178 3.98 -18.07 -22.19
CA PHE A 178 3.65 -17.55 -23.52
C PHE A 178 4.72 -17.94 -24.55
N LYS A 179 4.30 -17.97 -25.80
CA LYS A 179 5.26 -18.03 -26.91
C LYS A 179 5.98 -16.68 -27.01
N SER A 180 7.29 -16.69 -27.30
CA SER A 180 8.09 -15.47 -27.38
C SER A 180 7.47 -14.45 -28.35
N GLY A 181 7.38 -13.19 -27.94
CA GLY A 181 6.79 -12.11 -28.75
C GLY A 181 5.32 -12.31 -29.09
N SER A 182 4.58 -13.13 -28.33
CA SER A 182 3.19 -13.47 -28.62
C SER A 182 2.32 -13.35 -27.35
N ALA A 183 1.02 -13.23 -27.57
CA ALA A 183 0.00 -13.28 -26.54
C ALA A 183 -0.70 -14.66 -26.44
N TYR A 184 -0.25 -15.65 -27.19
CA TYR A 184 -0.78 -17.01 -27.10
C TYR A 184 -0.15 -17.76 -25.94
N LEU A 185 -1.01 -18.28 -25.04
CA LEU A 185 -0.59 -19.17 -23.96
C LEU A 185 -0.07 -20.48 -24.54
N ASN A 186 0.99 -21.01 -23.94
CA ASN A 186 1.46 -22.36 -24.23
C ASN A 186 0.40 -23.39 -23.80
N SER A 187 0.26 -24.48 -24.56
CA SER A 187 -0.73 -25.53 -24.28
C SER A 187 -0.68 -26.05 -22.85
N ASP A 188 0.53 -26.29 -22.35
CA ASP A 188 0.75 -26.84 -21.01
C ASP A 188 0.38 -25.83 -19.92
N PHE A 189 0.56 -24.53 -20.20
CA PHE A 189 0.24 -23.45 -19.25
C PHE A 189 -1.26 -23.10 -19.23
N VAL A 190 -2.00 -23.48 -20.25
CA VAL A 190 -3.46 -23.31 -20.28
C VAL A 190 -4.14 -23.99 -19.10
N ALA A 191 -3.74 -25.22 -18.79
CA ALA A 191 -4.27 -25.98 -17.65
C ALA A 191 -3.95 -25.31 -16.30
N VAL A 192 -2.80 -24.62 -16.21
CA VAL A 192 -2.40 -23.86 -15.01
C VAL A 192 -3.31 -22.65 -14.82
N VAL A 193 -3.57 -21.89 -15.88
CA VAL A 193 -4.51 -20.75 -15.80
C VAL A 193 -5.93 -21.20 -15.47
N ASP A 194 -6.37 -22.35 -15.96
CA ASP A 194 -7.67 -22.93 -15.59
C ASP A 194 -7.72 -23.29 -14.09
N LYS A 195 -6.67 -23.89 -13.53
CA LYS A 195 -6.57 -24.14 -12.07
C LYS A 195 -6.66 -22.84 -11.28
N ILE A 196 -5.92 -21.80 -11.70
CA ILE A 196 -6.00 -20.47 -11.09
C ILE A 196 -7.44 -19.97 -11.14
N GLY A 197 -8.10 -20.05 -12.30
CA GLY A 197 -9.47 -19.62 -12.48
C GLY A 197 -10.44 -20.29 -11.50
N VAL A 198 -10.39 -21.62 -11.37
CA VAL A 198 -11.24 -22.37 -10.43
C VAL A 198 -11.01 -21.93 -8.99
N ALA A 199 -9.74 -21.74 -8.58
CA ALA A 199 -9.42 -21.26 -7.24
C ALA A 199 -9.93 -19.84 -7.00
N LEU A 200 -9.72 -18.94 -7.95
CA LEU A 200 -10.20 -17.54 -7.87
C LEU A 200 -11.73 -17.43 -7.93
N GLY A 201 -12.43 -18.41 -8.49
CA GLY A 201 -13.89 -18.50 -8.44
C GLY A 201 -14.44 -18.62 -7.02
N GLN A 202 -13.65 -19.17 -6.09
CA GLN A 202 -14.01 -19.34 -4.67
C GLN A 202 -13.62 -18.13 -3.82
N ILE A 203 -12.71 -17.28 -4.32
CA ILE A 203 -12.19 -16.11 -3.61
C ILE A 203 -13.02 -14.89 -4.00
N LYS A 204 -13.47 -14.14 -3.01
CA LYS A 204 -14.20 -12.87 -3.22
C LYS A 204 -13.25 -11.75 -3.64
N GLY A 205 -13.81 -10.70 -4.26
CA GLY A 205 -13.11 -9.48 -4.61
C GLY A 205 -13.02 -9.21 -6.10
N ARG A 206 -12.41 -8.08 -6.45
CA ARG A 206 -12.19 -7.66 -7.84
C ARG A 206 -10.88 -8.22 -8.35
N ILE A 207 -10.85 -8.65 -9.60
CA ILE A 207 -9.70 -9.25 -10.25
C ILE A 207 -9.23 -8.31 -11.36
N ALA A 208 -8.01 -7.80 -11.25
CA ALA A 208 -7.35 -7.08 -12.34
C ALA A 208 -6.26 -7.95 -12.96
N VAL A 209 -6.27 -8.07 -14.28
CA VAL A 209 -5.23 -8.79 -15.04
C VAL A 209 -4.40 -7.75 -15.78
N GLU A 210 -3.12 -7.62 -15.42
CA GLU A 210 -2.22 -6.61 -15.94
C GLU A 210 -1.09 -7.22 -16.75
N GLY A 211 -0.91 -6.75 -18.00
CA GLY A 211 0.16 -7.19 -18.88
C GLY A 211 1.33 -6.21 -18.88
N HIS A 212 2.55 -6.74 -18.81
CA HIS A 212 3.79 -5.96 -18.82
C HIS A 212 4.78 -6.53 -19.83
N THR A 213 5.61 -5.65 -20.40
CA THR A 213 6.72 -6.00 -21.28
C THR A 213 8.05 -5.51 -20.71
N ASP A 214 9.14 -5.88 -21.33
CA ASP A 214 10.40 -5.18 -21.16
C ASP A 214 10.48 -3.95 -22.06
N SER A 215 11.62 -3.24 -22.02
CA SER A 215 11.84 -2.03 -22.80
C SER A 215 12.25 -2.28 -24.25
N ILE A 216 12.39 -3.54 -24.70
CA ILE A 216 12.72 -3.84 -26.10
C ILE A 216 11.46 -3.62 -26.93
N PRO A 217 11.47 -2.69 -27.90
CA PRO A 217 10.31 -2.45 -28.74
C PRO A 217 9.97 -3.70 -29.57
N ILE A 218 8.69 -4.10 -29.54
CA ILE A 218 8.14 -5.05 -30.49
C ILE A 218 7.53 -4.28 -31.67
N ASN A 219 7.72 -4.79 -32.85
CA ASN A 219 7.04 -4.29 -34.05
C ASN A 219 6.73 -5.50 -34.95
N SER A 220 5.52 -6.00 -34.86
CA SER A 220 5.05 -7.11 -35.68
C SER A 220 3.66 -6.80 -36.23
N PHE A 221 3.24 -7.51 -37.26
CA PHE A 221 1.90 -7.35 -37.81
C PHE A 221 0.78 -7.57 -36.78
N ALA A 222 0.98 -8.49 -35.84
CA ALA A 222 0.01 -8.81 -34.79
C ALA A 222 0.08 -7.84 -33.60
N TYR A 223 1.26 -7.28 -33.32
CA TYR A 223 1.50 -6.38 -32.19
C TYR A 223 2.38 -5.22 -32.65
N PRO A 224 1.76 -4.10 -33.06
CA PRO A 224 2.51 -2.91 -33.51
C PRO A 224 3.37 -2.27 -32.44
N SER A 225 3.01 -2.43 -31.15
CA SER A 225 3.73 -1.86 -30.01
C SER A 225 3.73 -2.79 -28.79
N ASN A 226 4.57 -2.46 -27.81
CA ASN A 226 4.58 -3.13 -26.50
C ASN A 226 3.23 -3.01 -25.78
N TRP A 227 2.49 -1.94 -26.01
CA TRP A 227 1.14 -1.75 -25.48
C TRP A 227 0.16 -2.80 -26.03
N ASP A 228 0.16 -3.01 -27.35
CA ASP A 228 -0.69 -4.01 -27.99
C ASP A 228 -0.39 -5.42 -27.50
N LEU A 229 0.90 -5.75 -27.33
CA LEU A 229 1.33 -7.06 -26.79
C LEU A 229 0.87 -7.22 -25.33
N ALA A 230 1.10 -6.20 -24.50
CA ALA A 230 0.75 -6.24 -23.07
C ALA A 230 -0.76 -6.42 -22.86
N VAL A 231 -1.59 -5.61 -23.52
CA VAL A 231 -3.06 -5.73 -23.47
C VAL A 231 -3.51 -7.10 -23.97
N SER A 232 -2.96 -7.56 -25.10
CA SER A 232 -3.34 -8.85 -25.70
C SER A 232 -2.99 -10.03 -24.79
N ARG A 233 -1.87 -9.98 -24.04
CA ARG A 233 -1.49 -10.99 -23.04
C ARG A 233 -2.46 -11.00 -21.87
N ALA A 234 -2.78 -9.84 -21.30
CA ALA A 234 -3.78 -9.71 -20.25
C ALA A 234 -5.14 -10.26 -20.71
N ALA A 235 -5.60 -9.88 -21.91
CA ALA A 235 -6.86 -10.37 -22.48
C ALA A 235 -6.84 -11.89 -22.71
N SER A 236 -5.72 -12.49 -23.05
CA SER A 236 -5.60 -13.95 -23.24
C SER A 236 -5.76 -14.72 -21.94
N VAL A 237 -5.15 -14.23 -20.84
CA VAL A 237 -5.34 -14.76 -19.49
C VAL A 237 -6.78 -14.56 -19.04
N THR A 238 -7.31 -13.34 -19.18
CA THR A 238 -8.69 -13.00 -18.78
C THR A 238 -9.72 -13.90 -19.45
N ARG A 239 -9.62 -14.11 -20.77
CA ARG A 239 -10.54 -15.03 -21.50
C ARG A 239 -10.51 -16.45 -20.93
N ARG A 240 -9.39 -16.85 -20.35
CA ARG A 240 -9.27 -18.17 -19.72
C ARG A 240 -9.91 -18.17 -18.32
N LEU A 241 -9.67 -17.11 -17.54
CA LEU A 241 -10.22 -16.96 -16.19
C LEU A 241 -11.74 -16.87 -16.16
N VAL A 242 -12.37 -16.20 -17.14
CA VAL A 242 -13.83 -15.98 -17.14
C VAL A 242 -14.63 -17.09 -17.83
N LYS A 243 -14.06 -18.27 -17.98
CA LYS A 243 -14.81 -19.41 -18.50
C LYS A 243 -15.88 -19.88 -17.51
N ALA A 244 -16.96 -20.45 -18.03
CA ALA A 244 -18.07 -20.92 -17.21
C ALA A 244 -17.65 -21.91 -16.10
N GLU A 245 -16.66 -22.75 -16.38
CA GLU A 245 -16.17 -23.77 -15.46
C GLU A 245 -15.43 -23.18 -14.24
N THR A 246 -14.96 -21.93 -14.32
CA THR A 246 -14.24 -21.26 -13.22
C THR A 246 -15.16 -20.65 -12.17
N GLY A 247 -16.41 -20.37 -12.52
CA GLY A 247 -17.38 -19.72 -11.64
C GLY A 247 -17.08 -18.22 -11.36
N ILE A 248 -16.13 -17.61 -12.08
CA ILE A 248 -15.81 -16.18 -11.93
C ILE A 248 -16.86 -15.35 -12.68
N ASP A 249 -17.53 -14.41 -11.98
CA ASP A 249 -18.37 -13.40 -12.63
C ASP A 249 -17.48 -12.46 -13.48
N PRO A 250 -17.73 -12.36 -14.80
CA PRO A 250 -16.97 -11.45 -15.66
C PRO A 250 -16.97 -9.98 -15.23
N LYS A 251 -18.01 -9.54 -14.50
CA LYS A 251 -18.11 -8.16 -13.98
C LYS A 251 -17.04 -7.85 -12.94
N ARG A 252 -16.46 -8.86 -12.30
CA ARG A 252 -15.37 -8.72 -11.33
C ARG A 252 -14.00 -8.58 -11.98
N VAL A 253 -13.88 -8.81 -13.30
CA VAL A 253 -12.59 -8.94 -13.98
C VAL A 253 -12.32 -7.77 -14.90
N THR A 254 -11.14 -7.17 -14.75
CA THR A 254 -10.63 -6.11 -15.64
C THR A 254 -9.32 -6.57 -16.28
N ALA A 255 -9.11 -6.26 -17.55
CA ALA A 255 -7.85 -6.52 -18.25
C ALA A 255 -7.20 -5.19 -18.67
N SER A 256 -5.92 -5.02 -18.36
CA SER A 256 -5.15 -3.81 -18.65
C SER A 256 -3.76 -4.16 -19.17
N GLY A 257 -3.15 -3.27 -19.93
CA GLY A 257 -1.75 -3.39 -20.36
C GLY A 257 -0.98 -2.14 -20.00
N PHE A 258 0.25 -2.31 -19.51
CA PHE A 258 1.13 -1.23 -19.07
C PHE A 258 2.45 -1.19 -19.84
N ALA A 259 2.63 -2.06 -20.85
CA ALA A 259 3.86 -2.13 -21.62
C ALA A 259 5.12 -2.16 -20.70
N GLU A 260 6.12 -1.34 -20.97
CA GLU A 260 7.35 -1.19 -20.19
C GLU A 260 7.27 -0.13 -19.08
N THR A 261 6.12 0.52 -18.87
CA THR A 261 6.00 1.71 -17.99
C THR A 261 6.07 1.39 -16.51
N ARG A 262 5.84 0.13 -16.12
CA ARG A 262 5.89 -0.34 -14.72
C ARG A 262 6.93 -1.46 -14.56
N PRO A 263 8.23 -1.16 -14.65
CA PRO A 263 9.27 -2.17 -14.54
C PRO A 263 9.41 -2.65 -13.10
N GLN A 264 9.51 -3.98 -12.91
CA GLN A 264 9.83 -4.61 -11.63
C GLN A 264 11.35 -4.68 -11.39
N ALA A 265 12.13 -4.72 -12.46
CA ALA A 265 13.58 -4.78 -12.43
C ALA A 265 14.18 -3.88 -13.50
N ILE A 266 15.48 -3.60 -13.39
CA ILE A 266 16.19 -2.78 -14.39
C ILE A 266 16.19 -3.46 -15.76
N ASN A 267 15.87 -2.71 -16.80
CA ASN A 267 15.79 -3.22 -18.18
C ASN A 267 17.14 -3.41 -18.86
N THR A 268 18.24 -2.98 -18.25
CA THR A 268 19.59 -3.07 -18.83
C THR A 268 20.12 -4.50 -18.88
N THR A 269 19.72 -5.35 -17.93
CA THR A 269 20.14 -6.76 -17.88
C THR A 269 19.12 -7.71 -18.50
N PRO A 270 19.55 -8.82 -19.12
CA PRO A 270 18.63 -9.84 -19.64
C PRO A 270 17.71 -10.42 -18.57
N GLU A 271 18.22 -10.63 -17.36
CA GLU A 271 17.49 -11.16 -16.20
C GLU A 271 16.42 -10.16 -15.73
N GLY A 272 16.74 -8.86 -15.68
CA GLY A 272 15.80 -7.81 -15.34
C GLY A 272 14.67 -7.71 -16.38
N ARG A 273 15.01 -7.75 -17.67
CA ARG A 273 14.01 -7.79 -18.74
C ARG A 273 13.10 -9.02 -18.63
N ALA A 274 13.67 -10.18 -18.32
CA ALA A 274 12.87 -11.40 -18.13
C ALA A 274 11.87 -11.30 -16.97
N ARG A 275 12.21 -10.57 -15.90
CA ARG A 275 11.29 -10.26 -14.80
C ARG A 275 10.20 -9.27 -15.20
N ASN A 276 10.53 -8.31 -16.06
CA ASN A 276 9.58 -7.30 -16.52
C ASN A 276 8.53 -7.90 -17.47
N ARG A 277 8.89 -8.89 -18.30
CA ARG A 277 7.95 -9.62 -19.17
C ARG A 277 7.08 -10.57 -18.35
N ARG A 278 5.93 -10.08 -17.88
CA ARG A 278 5.03 -10.80 -16.99
C ARG A 278 3.56 -10.42 -17.22
N VAL A 279 2.69 -11.24 -16.71
CA VAL A 279 1.28 -10.91 -16.49
C VAL A 279 1.00 -11.03 -15.00
N GLU A 280 0.35 -10.04 -14.43
CA GLU A 280 -0.05 -10.01 -13.02
C GLU A 280 -1.57 -10.20 -12.93
N ILE A 281 -2.00 -11.08 -12.02
CA ILE A 281 -3.40 -11.22 -11.62
C ILE A 281 -3.49 -10.69 -10.20
N ILE A 282 -4.17 -9.58 -10.02
CA ILE A 282 -4.30 -8.86 -8.76
C ILE A 282 -5.72 -9.07 -8.26
N VAL A 283 -5.87 -9.72 -7.13
CA VAL A 283 -7.16 -9.94 -6.48
C VAL A 283 -7.26 -8.98 -5.30
N LYS A 284 -8.11 -7.98 -5.41
CA LYS A 284 -8.42 -7.05 -4.32
C LYS A 284 -9.67 -7.53 -3.61
N GLN A 285 -9.50 -8.03 -2.40
CA GLN A 285 -10.60 -8.48 -1.58
C GLN A 285 -11.30 -7.28 -0.92
N PRO A 286 -12.63 -7.37 -0.64
CA PRO A 286 -13.36 -6.29 -0.01
C PRO A 286 -12.80 -5.99 1.39
N ILE A 287 -12.81 -4.71 1.74
CA ILE A 287 -12.40 -4.24 3.08
C ILE A 287 -13.52 -4.50 4.08
N ASP A 288 -14.76 -4.56 3.59
CA ASP A 288 -15.94 -4.83 4.38
C ASP A 288 -16.57 -6.19 3.96
N ARG A 289 -17.07 -6.96 4.94
CA ARG A 289 -17.73 -8.26 4.68
C ARG A 289 -19.00 -8.12 3.85
N PHE A 290 -19.57 -6.93 3.77
CA PHE A 290 -20.82 -6.61 3.08
C PHE A 290 -20.63 -6.05 1.66
N GLU A 291 -19.40 -5.77 1.23
CA GLU A 291 -19.10 -5.37 -0.14
C GLU A 291 -19.01 -6.61 -1.04
N ASN A 292 -19.99 -6.79 -1.94
CA ASN A 292 -20.07 -7.91 -2.90
C ASN A 292 -19.37 -7.55 -4.22
#